data_0ce9204d811c9c2eddc802d68d3ee018
#
_entry.id   0ce9204d811c9c2eddc802d68d3ee018
#
_cell.length_a   1.000
_cell.length_b   1.000
_cell.length_c   1.000
_cell.angle_alpha   90.00
_cell.angle_beta   90.00
_cell.angle_gamma   90.00
#
_symmetry.space_group_name_H-M   'P 1'
#
loop_
_entity.id
_entity.type
_entity.pdbx_description
1 polymer ?
#
loop_
_entity_poly.entity_id
_entity_poly.type
_entity_poly.pdbx_seq_one_letter_code
_entity_poly.pdbx_strand_id
1 'polypeptide(L)'
;MPRARRRLSPEDRRAELLALGAEVFGQRPYDEVRIDEIAERAGVSRALMYHYFPDKRAFFAAVVQDEADRLYEATDALRPAGLTLFEEIRTGVLAYMAYQQHHPQSAWAAYVGLGRSDPVLLGVSDEAKNRQLEHIMSRVAELVSTIPADKLEPETEKHLEVILHGWLALTFEICRRRIIDPSTDAERLADACAHSLLDAIARVPGIPDELAHLMATSRL
;
A
#
# COMPACT_ATOMS: atom_id res chain seq x y z
N MET A 1 -10.40 -14.51 -40.39
CA MET A 1 -10.36 -13.04 -40.51
C MET A 1 -9.67 -12.52 -39.26
N PRO A 2 -8.50 -11.85 -39.32
CA PRO A 2 -7.88 -11.25 -38.13
C PRO A 2 -8.78 -10.09 -37.67
N ARG A 3 -9.20 -10.13 -36.39
CA ARG A 3 -9.91 -9.02 -35.75
C ARG A 3 -9.02 -7.78 -35.81
N ALA A 4 -9.51 -6.71 -36.41
CA ALA A 4 -8.85 -5.40 -36.41
C ALA A 4 -8.57 -5.01 -34.96
N ARG A 5 -7.29 -4.88 -34.60
CA ARG A 5 -6.83 -4.47 -33.27
C ARG A 5 -7.34 -3.05 -33.05
N ARG A 6 -8.35 -2.88 -32.17
CA ARG A 6 -8.90 -1.58 -31.80
C ARG A 6 -7.76 -0.67 -31.36
N ARG A 7 -7.64 0.51 -31.94
CA ARG A 7 -6.66 1.52 -31.51
C ARG A 7 -7.04 1.90 -30.07
N LEU A 8 -6.18 1.56 -29.11
CA LEU A 8 -6.31 2.00 -27.74
C LEU A 8 -6.02 3.50 -27.65
N SER A 9 -6.65 4.19 -26.68
CA SER A 9 -6.23 5.54 -26.31
C SER A 9 -4.79 5.53 -25.76
N PRO A 10 -4.09 6.67 -25.72
CA PRO A 10 -2.78 6.74 -25.07
C PRO A 10 -2.83 6.28 -23.60
N GLU A 11 -3.89 6.64 -22.88
CA GLU A 11 -4.12 6.27 -21.48
C GLU A 11 -4.32 4.77 -21.34
N ASP A 12 -5.21 4.17 -22.15
CA ASP A 12 -5.45 2.72 -22.14
C ASP A 12 -4.17 1.96 -22.49
N ARG A 13 -3.38 2.48 -23.43
CA ARG A 13 -2.10 1.88 -23.81
C ARG A 13 -1.09 1.93 -22.67
N ARG A 14 -1.01 3.06 -21.97
CA ARG A 14 -0.15 3.21 -20.80
C ARG A 14 -0.56 2.23 -19.70
N ALA A 15 -1.84 2.10 -19.41
CA ALA A 15 -2.37 1.15 -18.42
C ALA A 15 -2.06 -0.31 -18.78
N GLU A 16 -2.20 -0.69 -20.08
CA GLU A 16 -1.83 -2.03 -20.56
C GLU A 16 -0.33 -2.33 -20.33
N LEU A 17 0.54 -1.36 -20.60
CA LEU A 17 1.98 -1.50 -20.39
C LEU A 17 2.32 -1.65 -18.89
N LEU A 18 1.67 -0.89 -18.01
CA LEU A 18 1.87 -0.97 -16.56
C LEU A 18 1.39 -2.31 -16.01
N ALA A 19 0.21 -2.78 -16.41
CA ALA A 19 -0.30 -4.09 -15.99
C ALA A 19 0.64 -5.23 -16.40
N LEU A 20 1.16 -5.19 -17.62
CA LEU A 20 2.14 -6.18 -18.10
C LEU A 20 3.48 -6.06 -17.35
N GLY A 21 3.88 -4.82 -17.01
CA GLY A 21 5.04 -4.58 -16.17
C GLY A 21 4.90 -5.19 -14.79
N ALA A 22 3.76 -5.01 -14.13
CA ALA A 22 3.47 -5.60 -12.83
C ALA A 22 3.57 -7.13 -12.87
N GLU A 23 3.01 -7.77 -13.91
CA GLU A 23 3.13 -9.22 -14.13
C GLU A 23 4.59 -9.67 -14.25
N VAL A 24 5.39 -8.99 -15.07
CA VAL A 24 6.77 -9.40 -15.34
C VAL A 24 7.70 -9.16 -14.15
N PHE A 25 7.61 -7.97 -13.51
CA PHE A 25 8.39 -7.65 -12.33
C PHE A 25 7.95 -8.46 -11.09
N GLY A 26 6.71 -8.92 -11.05
CA GLY A 26 6.21 -9.82 -10.02
C GLY A 26 6.73 -11.26 -10.12
N GLN A 27 7.31 -11.65 -11.24
CA GLN A 27 7.80 -13.00 -11.48
C GLN A 27 9.34 -13.10 -11.48
N ARG A 28 10.03 -11.99 -11.72
CA ARG A 28 11.49 -11.96 -11.88
C ARG A 28 12.11 -10.76 -11.17
N PRO A 29 13.36 -10.90 -10.67
CA PRO A 29 14.13 -9.79 -10.12
C PRO A 29 14.25 -8.64 -11.13
N TYR A 30 14.26 -7.40 -10.61
CA TYR A 30 14.37 -6.20 -11.44
C TYR A 30 15.50 -6.31 -12.47
N ASP A 31 16.70 -6.77 -12.07
CA ASP A 31 17.88 -6.80 -12.95
C ASP A 31 17.73 -7.74 -14.14
N GLU A 32 16.92 -8.81 -14.00
CA GLU A 32 16.70 -9.83 -15.03
C GLU A 32 15.64 -9.41 -16.07
N VAL A 33 14.83 -8.38 -15.76
CA VAL A 33 13.77 -7.91 -16.66
C VAL A 33 14.35 -7.00 -17.73
N ARG A 34 13.95 -7.23 -18.99
CA ARG A 34 14.30 -6.36 -20.14
C ARG A 34 13.07 -5.62 -20.61
N ILE A 35 13.17 -4.29 -20.73
CA ILE A 35 12.05 -3.47 -21.20
C ILE A 35 11.62 -3.81 -22.63
N ASP A 36 12.57 -4.26 -23.46
CA ASP A 36 12.30 -4.68 -24.83
C ASP A 36 11.39 -5.91 -24.90
N GLU A 37 11.55 -6.86 -23.98
CA GLU A 37 10.70 -8.04 -23.85
C GLU A 37 9.25 -7.65 -23.50
N ILE A 38 9.09 -6.65 -22.65
CA ILE A 38 7.76 -6.13 -22.30
C ILE A 38 7.11 -5.47 -23.51
N ALA A 39 7.88 -4.69 -24.29
CA ALA A 39 7.40 -4.10 -25.55
C ALA A 39 6.93 -5.17 -26.55
N GLU A 40 7.70 -6.25 -26.71
CA GLU A 40 7.35 -7.40 -27.57
C GLU A 40 6.06 -8.07 -27.10
N ARG A 41 5.91 -8.35 -25.79
CA ARG A 41 4.72 -8.97 -25.21
C ARG A 41 3.48 -8.07 -25.37
N ALA A 42 3.64 -6.75 -25.22
CA ALA A 42 2.58 -5.78 -25.45
C ALA A 42 2.27 -5.58 -26.95
N GLY A 43 3.13 -6.10 -27.84
CA GLY A 43 3.04 -5.91 -29.29
C GLY A 43 3.16 -4.43 -29.69
N VAL A 44 4.03 -3.69 -29.00
CA VAL A 44 4.37 -2.30 -29.32
C VAL A 44 5.81 -2.21 -29.79
N SER A 45 6.13 -1.13 -30.54
CA SER A 45 7.52 -0.88 -30.91
C SER A 45 8.34 -0.44 -29.70
N ARG A 46 9.63 -0.74 -29.73
CA ARG A 46 10.59 -0.26 -28.74
C ARG A 46 10.54 1.28 -28.61
N ALA A 47 10.44 1.98 -29.75
CA ALA A 47 10.33 3.44 -29.78
C ALA A 47 9.08 3.94 -29.03
N LEU A 48 7.94 3.27 -29.18
CA LEU A 48 6.73 3.62 -28.46
C LEU A 48 6.87 3.35 -26.96
N MET A 49 7.52 2.27 -26.56
CA MET A 49 7.79 1.97 -25.15
C MET A 49 8.63 3.06 -24.50
N TYR A 50 9.73 3.51 -25.16
CA TYR A 50 10.59 4.58 -24.68
C TYR A 50 9.94 5.96 -24.77
N HIS A 51 8.90 6.14 -25.59
CA HIS A 51 8.08 7.35 -25.59
C HIS A 51 7.27 7.49 -24.29
N TYR A 52 6.72 6.38 -23.76
CA TYR A 52 5.98 6.40 -22.50
C TYR A 52 6.90 6.40 -21.28
N PHE A 53 8.02 5.70 -21.35
CA PHE A 53 8.93 5.48 -20.23
C PHE A 53 10.36 5.62 -20.72
N PRO A 54 11.09 6.68 -20.35
CA PRO A 54 12.40 7.00 -20.91
C PRO A 54 13.46 5.91 -20.66
N ASP A 55 13.30 5.12 -19.59
CA ASP A 55 14.19 4.02 -19.25
C ASP A 55 13.46 2.96 -18.40
N LYS A 56 14.15 1.85 -18.11
CA LYS A 56 13.63 0.74 -17.30
C LYS A 56 13.28 1.17 -15.88
N ARG A 57 14.04 2.10 -15.30
CA ARG A 57 13.85 2.60 -13.95
C ARG A 57 12.58 3.43 -13.85
N ALA A 58 12.37 4.35 -14.79
CA ALA A 58 11.15 5.13 -14.90
C ALA A 58 9.91 4.25 -15.15
N PHE A 59 10.05 3.20 -15.94
CA PHE A 59 8.98 2.23 -16.15
C PHE A 59 8.65 1.48 -14.86
N PHE A 60 9.66 0.96 -14.17
CA PHE A 60 9.46 0.24 -12.90
C PHE A 60 8.82 1.15 -11.83
N ALA A 61 9.32 2.40 -11.71
CA ALA A 61 8.73 3.39 -10.80
C ALA A 61 7.25 3.62 -11.10
N ALA A 62 6.89 3.76 -12.38
CA ALA A 62 5.50 3.92 -12.79
C ALA A 62 4.65 2.69 -12.50
N VAL A 63 5.19 1.46 -12.62
CA VAL A 63 4.50 0.22 -12.25
C VAL A 63 4.24 0.16 -10.75
N VAL A 64 5.24 0.45 -9.92
CA VAL A 64 5.09 0.46 -8.45
C VAL A 64 4.06 1.50 -8.02
N GLN A 65 4.07 2.68 -8.67
CA GLN A 65 3.11 3.74 -8.40
C GLN A 65 1.68 3.32 -8.75
N ASP A 66 1.46 2.78 -9.95
CA ASP A 66 0.14 2.32 -10.42
C ASP A 66 -0.43 1.22 -9.52
N GLU A 67 0.41 0.30 -9.05
CA GLU A 67 0.00 -0.74 -8.10
C GLU A 67 -0.33 -0.17 -6.71
N ALA A 68 0.42 0.83 -6.24
CA ALA A 68 0.11 1.51 -4.99
C ALA A 68 -1.20 2.29 -5.07
N ASP A 69 -1.48 2.95 -6.19
CA ASP A 69 -2.72 3.68 -6.42
C ASP A 69 -3.93 2.71 -6.47
N ARG A 70 -3.80 1.58 -7.16
CA ARG A 70 -4.84 0.53 -7.20
C ARG A 70 -5.09 -0.10 -5.83
N LEU A 71 -4.04 -0.38 -5.09
CA LEU A 71 -4.14 -0.86 -3.71
C LEU A 71 -4.91 0.13 -2.84
N TYR A 72 -4.56 1.42 -2.95
CA TYR A 72 -5.22 2.49 -2.24
C TYR A 72 -6.73 2.54 -2.57
N GLU A 73 -7.09 2.59 -3.86
CA GLU A 73 -8.47 2.58 -4.31
C GLU A 73 -9.24 1.36 -3.81
N ALA A 74 -8.63 0.16 -3.88
CA ALA A 74 -9.26 -1.07 -3.42
C ALA A 74 -9.48 -1.09 -1.90
N THR A 75 -8.57 -0.52 -1.12
CA THR A 75 -8.70 -0.47 0.34
C THR A 75 -9.64 0.64 0.81
N ASP A 76 -9.69 1.77 0.11
CA ASP A 76 -10.58 2.89 0.44
C ASP A 76 -12.06 2.60 0.08
N ALA A 77 -12.31 1.93 -1.05
CA ALA A 77 -13.64 1.57 -1.52
C ALA A 77 -14.41 0.62 -0.57
N LEU A 78 -13.72 -0.09 0.32
CA LEU A 78 -14.29 -1.08 1.24
C LEU A 78 -14.63 -0.51 2.63
N ARG A 79 -14.81 0.82 2.74
CA ARG A 79 -15.15 1.47 4.02
C ARG A 79 -16.63 1.79 4.12
N PRO A 80 -17.45 0.93 4.76
CA PRO A 80 -18.83 1.28 5.09
C PRO A 80 -18.86 2.44 6.09
N ALA A 81 -19.85 3.32 5.98
CA ALA A 81 -20.07 4.35 6.99
C ALA A 81 -20.59 3.74 8.31
N GLY A 82 -20.15 4.30 9.43
CA GLY A 82 -20.64 3.91 10.76
C GLY A 82 -19.88 2.76 11.43
N LEU A 83 -18.72 2.40 10.92
CA LEU A 83 -17.82 1.46 11.60
C LEU A 83 -17.21 2.11 12.86
N THR A 84 -16.94 1.29 13.87
CA THR A 84 -16.04 1.65 14.95
C THR A 84 -14.61 1.77 14.43
N LEU A 85 -13.73 2.46 15.15
CA LEU A 85 -12.34 2.58 14.77
C LEU A 85 -11.64 1.21 14.64
N PHE A 86 -11.97 0.28 15.53
CA PHE A 86 -11.48 -1.10 15.43
C PHE A 86 -11.89 -1.76 14.12
N GLU A 87 -13.17 -1.66 13.77
CA GLU A 87 -13.71 -2.24 12.53
C GLU A 87 -13.13 -1.57 11.28
N GLU A 88 -12.90 -0.25 11.31
CA GLU A 88 -12.24 0.45 10.20
C GLU A 88 -10.81 -0.05 9.97
N ILE A 89 -10.00 -0.14 11.03
CA ILE A 89 -8.62 -0.64 10.95
C ILE A 89 -8.61 -2.09 10.47
N ARG A 90 -9.42 -2.93 11.11
CA ARG A 90 -9.56 -4.35 10.77
C ARG A 90 -9.94 -4.56 9.31
N THR A 91 -10.96 -3.84 8.83
CA THR A 91 -11.44 -3.92 7.45
C THR A 91 -10.35 -3.46 6.48
N GLY A 92 -9.63 -2.39 6.79
CA GLY A 92 -8.50 -1.92 5.98
C GLY A 92 -7.38 -2.95 5.88
N VAL A 93 -7.02 -3.61 6.98
CA VAL A 93 -6.00 -4.66 6.98
C VAL A 93 -6.47 -5.89 6.18
N LEU A 94 -7.73 -6.30 6.34
CA LEU A 94 -8.31 -7.41 5.56
C LEU A 94 -8.34 -7.09 4.06
N ALA A 95 -8.76 -5.87 3.70
CA ALA A 95 -8.77 -5.42 2.31
C ALA A 95 -7.37 -5.43 1.71
N TYR A 96 -6.36 -4.97 2.47
CA TYR A 96 -4.97 -5.03 2.07
C TYR A 96 -4.50 -6.48 1.85
N MET A 97 -4.79 -7.40 2.79
CA MET A 97 -4.44 -8.81 2.67
C MET A 97 -5.14 -9.47 1.46
N ALA A 98 -6.42 -9.17 1.26
CA ALA A 98 -7.20 -9.68 0.13
C ALA A 98 -6.65 -9.18 -1.22
N TYR A 99 -6.33 -7.89 -1.31
CA TYR A 99 -5.70 -7.32 -2.51
C TYR A 99 -4.41 -8.05 -2.85
N GLN A 100 -3.52 -8.22 -1.88
CA GLN A 100 -2.24 -8.91 -2.07
C GLN A 100 -2.42 -10.39 -2.48
N GLN A 101 -3.44 -11.05 -1.98
CA GLN A 101 -3.75 -12.43 -2.35
C GLN A 101 -4.24 -12.56 -3.79
N HIS A 102 -5.01 -11.59 -4.28
CA HIS A 102 -5.50 -11.54 -5.66
C HIS A 102 -4.46 -11.01 -6.65
N HIS A 103 -3.47 -10.27 -6.15
CA HIS A 103 -2.37 -9.67 -6.93
C HIS A 103 -1.00 -10.11 -6.39
N PRO A 104 -0.69 -11.42 -6.34
CA PRO A 104 0.54 -11.93 -5.71
C PRO A 104 1.81 -11.40 -6.39
N GLN A 105 1.72 -11.02 -7.65
CA GLN A 105 2.83 -10.49 -8.44
C GLN A 105 3.18 -9.06 -7.99
N SER A 106 2.18 -8.23 -7.69
CA SER A 106 2.36 -6.89 -7.14
C SER A 106 2.99 -6.94 -5.75
N ALA A 107 2.50 -7.88 -4.92
CA ALA A 107 3.08 -8.14 -3.61
C ALA A 107 4.55 -8.57 -3.70
N TRP A 108 4.87 -9.46 -4.62
CA TRP A 108 6.22 -9.93 -4.85
C TRP A 108 7.15 -8.79 -5.33
N ALA A 109 6.71 -7.96 -6.29
CA ALA A 109 7.46 -6.81 -6.78
C ALA A 109 7.74 -5.80 -5.64
N ALA A 110 6.74 -5.50 -4.81
CA ALA A 110 6.87 -4.54 -3.71
C ALA A 110 7.76 -5.04 -2.56
N TYR A 111 7.79 -6.35 -2.27
CA TYR A 111 8.44 -6.88 -1.08
C TYR A 111 9.69 -7.71 -1.33
N VAL A 112 9.83 -8.34 -2.49
CA VAL A 112 10.89 -9.32 -2.75
C VAL A 112 11.70 -8.98 -4.00
N GLY A 113 11.05 -8.47 -5.05
CA GLY A 113 11.67 -8.23 -6.37
C GLY A 113 12.54 -6.97 -6.43
N LEU A 114 12.46 -6.11 -5.43
CA LEU A 114 13.32 -4.95 -5.33
C LEU A 114 14.72 -5.41 -4.96
N GLY A 115 15.64 -5.25 -5.89
CA GLY A 115 17.06 -5.32 -5.57
C GLY A 115 17.32 -4.38 -4.38
N ARG A 116 17.47 -4.95 -3.20
CA ARG A 116 17.71 -4.24 -1.93
C ARG A 116 18.95 -3.32 -1.96
N SER A 117 19.60 -3.22 -3.10
CA SER A 117 20.82 -2.49 -3.34
C SER A 117 20.69 -1.26 -4.25
N ASP A 118 19.55 -1.03 -4.93
CA ASP A 118 19.39 0.19 -5.74
C ASP A 118 18.66 1.29 -4.92
N PRO A 119 19.37 2.39 -4.53
CA PRO A 119 18.78 3.45 -3.70
C PRO A 119 17.58 4.15 -4.37
N VAL A 120 17.53 4.17 -5.71
CA VAL A 120 16.41 4.79 -6.43
C VAL A 120 15.16 3.92 -6.34
N LEU A 121 15.31 2.62 -6.48
CA LEU A 121 14.18 1.67 -6.35
C LEU A 121 13.66 1.62 -4.90
N LEU A 122 14.56 1.71 -3.92
CA LEU A 122 14.17 1.87 -2.52
C LEU A 122 13.38 3.16 -2.31
N GLY A 123 13.84 4.30 -2.87
CA GLY A 123 13.14 5.58 -2.79
C GLY A 123 11.73 5.54 -3.38
N VAL A 124 11.51 4.86 -4.51
CA VAL A 124 10.18 4.67 -5.11
C VAL A 124 9.26 3.88 -4.19
N SER A 125 9.77 2.81 -3.58
CA SER A 125 9.00 1.99 -2.63
C SER A 125 8.67 2.78 -1.36
N ASP A 126 9.60 3.58 -0.87
CA ASP A 126 9.41 4.39 0.33
C ASP A 126 8.41 5.53 0.08
N GLU A 127 8.42 6.15 -1.10
CA GLU A 127 7.43 7.16 -1.49
C GLU A 127 6.00 6.58 -1.55
N ALA A 128 5.83 5.38 -2.11
CA ALA A 128 4.54 4.70 -2.13
C ALA A 128 4.04 4.36 -0.71
N LYS A 129 4.94 3.89 0.18
CA LYS A 129 4.64 3.65 1.60
C LYS A 129 4.29 4.94 2.34
N ASN A 130 5.03 6.03 2.09
CA ASN A 130 4.79 7.31 2.74
C ASN A 130 3.41 7.87 2.39
N ARG A 131 2.97 7.75 1.13
CA ARG A 131 1.60 8.16 0.76
C ARG A 131 0.52 7.33 1.45
N GLN A 132 0.73 6.03 1.59
CA GLN A 132 -0.20 5.19 2.35
C GLN A 132 -0.21 5.58 3.84
N LEU A 133 0.95 5.93 4.38
CA LEU A 133 1.06 6.46 5.73
C LEU A 133 0.33 7.80 5.88
N GLU A 134 0.56 8.76 4.97
CA GLU A 134 -0.12 10.06 4.96
C GLU A 134 -1.65 9.90 4.98
N HIS A 135 -2.17 8.93 4.23
CA HIS A 135 -3.59 8.63 4.25
C HIS A 135 -4.06 8.11 5.63
N ILE A 136 -3.34 7.16 6.22
CA ILE A 136 -3.66 6.67 7.57
C ILE A 136 -3.52 7.79 8.59
N MET A 137 -2.49 8.61 8.48
CA MET A 137 -2.29 9.79 9.33
C MET A 137 -3.44 10.80 9.22
N SER A 138 -3.94 11.06 8.00
CA SER A 138 -5.08 11.95 7.81
C SER A 138 -6.35 11.42 8.50
N ARG A 139 -6.56 10.10 8.49
CA ARG A 139 -7.68 9.45 9.18
C ARG A 139 -7.54 9.53 10.70
N VAL A 140 -6.34 9.32 11.22
CA VAL A 140 -6.08 9.51 12.66
C VAL A 140 -6.25 10.98 13.03
N ALA A 141 -5.80 11.91 12.20
CA ALA A 141 -5.99 13.34 12.41
C ALA A 141 -7.48 13.73 12.41
N GLU A 142 -8.31 13.15 11.55
CA GLU A 142 -9.78 13.35 11.59
C GLU A 142 -10.36 12.91 12.93
N LEU A 143 -9.94 11.76 13.45
CA LEU A 143 -10.36 11.27 14.77
C LEU A 143 -9.85 12.17 15.89
N VAL A 144 -8.59 12.60 15.82
CA VAL A 144 -7.98 13.52 16.79
C VAL A 144 -8.59 14.91 16.69
N SER A 145 -9.05 15.37 15.53
CA SER A 145 -9.71 16.67 15.34
C SER A 145 -11.07 16.80 16.05
N THR A 146 -11.64 15.67 16.50
CA THR A 146 -12.78 15.67 17.41
C THR A 146 -12.38 16.13 18.83
N ILE A 147 -11.07 16.14 19.14
CA ILE A 147 -10.50 16.61 20.40
C ILE A 147 -10.07 18.06 20.20
N PRO A 148 -10.38 18.97 21.12
CA PRO A 148 -9.92 20.35 21.04
C PRO A 148 -8.40 20.42 20.84
N ALA A 149 -7.94 21.20 19.84
CA ALA A 149 -6.54 21.27 19.43
C ALA A 149 -5.58 21.75 20.55
N ASP A 150 -6.12 22.41 21.58
CA ASP A 150 -5.39 22.86 22.77
C ASP A 150 -5.09 21.72 23.76
N LYS A 151 -5.61 20.52 23.52
CA LYS A 151 -5.42 19.36 24.41
C LYS A 151 -4.29 18.40 23.96
N LEU A 152 -3.72 18.59 22.77
CA LEU A 152 -2.65 17.74 22.29
C LEU A 152 -1.32 18.50 22.25
N GLU A 153 -0.41 18.12 23.13
CA GLU A 153 0.93 18.70 23.18
C GLU A 153 1.76 18.30 21.94
N PRO A 154 2.63 19.18 21.40
CA PRO A 154 3.46 18.87 20.23
C PRO A 154 4.35 17.62 20.38
N GLU A 155 4.74 17.30 21.62
CA GLU A 155 5.53 16.10 21.91
C GLU A 155 4.68 14.83 21.79
N THR A 156 3.42 14.87 22.20
CA THR A 156 2.44 13.79 22.06
C THR A 156 2.16 13.51 20.59
N GLU A 157 2.03 14.55 19.76
CA GLU A 157 1.85 14.42 18.31
C GLU A 157 3.01 13.68 17.66
N LYS A 158 4.27 14.03 18.01
CA LYS A 158 5.46 13.33 17.53
C LYS A 158 5.51 11.86 17.96
N HIS A 159 5.10 11.55 19.18
CA HIS A 159 5.02 10.18 19.66
C HIS A 159 3.98 9.37 18.88
N LEU A 160 2.81 9.97 18.59
CA LEU A 160 1.78 9.34 17.75
C LEU A 160 2.31 9.03 16.34
N GLU A 161 2.99 10.00 15.73
CA GLU A 161 3.60 9.81 14.40
C GLU A 161 4.56 8.62 14.40
N VAL A 162 5.49 8.54 15.34
CA VAL A 162 6.45 7.43 15.45
C VAL A 162 5.75 6.08 15.66
N ILE A 163 4.71 6.04 16.49
CA ILE A 163 3.93 4.83 16.76
C ILE A 163 3.19 4.37 15.50
N LEU A 164 2.58 5.29 14.77
CA LEU A 164 1.88 4.97 13.53
C LEU A 164 2.82 4.43 12.46
N HIS A 165 4.01 5.01 12.30
CA HIS A 165 5.06 4.47 11.43
C HIS A 165 5.47 3.06 11.84
N GLY A 166 5.70 2.83 13.14
CA GLY A 166 6.07 1.52 13.68
C GLY A 166 4.95 0.48 13.48
N TRP A 167 3.72 0.86 13.71
CA TRP A 167 2.56 0.00 13.48
C TRP A 167 2.37 -0.36 12.00
N LEU A 168 2.57 0.59 11.09
CA LEU A 168 2.52 0.31 9.66
C LEU A 168 3.57 -0.70 9.25
N ALA A 169 4.81 -0.53 9.73
CA ALA A 169 5.90 -1.47 9.46
C ALA A 169 5.58 -2.89 9.99
N LEU A 170 5.00 -2.98 11.19
CA LEU A 170 4.51 -4.24 11.77
C LEU A 170 3.43 -4.87 10.89
N THR A 171 2.43 -4.10 10.50
CA THR A 171 1.29 -4.58 9.68
C THR A 171 1.77 -5.07 8.32
N PHE A 172 2.65 -4.33 7.66
CA PHE A 172 3.24 -4.76 6.39
C PHE A 172 4.03 -6.06 6.53
N GLU A 173 4.81 -6.22 7.60
CA GLU A 173 5.55 -7.47 7.83
C GLU A 173 4.62 -8.64 8.08
N ILE A 174 3.55 -8.47 8.85
CA ILE A 174 2.52 -9.49 9.07
C ILE A 174 1.87 -9.90 7.74
N CYS A 175 1.46 -8.92 6.92
CA CYS A 175 0.87 -9.19 5.62
C CYS A 175 1.85 -9.89 4.67
N ARG A 176 3.12 -9.47 4.66
CA ARG A 176 4.18 -10.12 3.89
C ARG A 176 4.39 -11.58 4.30
N ARG A 177 4.40 -11.87 5.60
CA ARG A 177 4.51 -13.26 6.12
C ARG A 177 3.34 -14.12 5.67
N ARG A 178 2.13 -13.55 5.68
CA ARG A 178 0.95 -14.27 5.21
C ARG A 178 0.97 -14.56 3.71
N ILE A 179 1.60 -13.70 2.89
CA ILE A 179 1.80 -14.00 1.45
C ILE A 179 2.70 -15.23 1.28
N ILE A 180 3.74 -15.34 2.11
CA ILE A 180 4.69 -16.46 2.09
C ILE A 180 4.04 -17.74 2.63
N ASP A 181 3.24 -17.61 3.69
CA ASP A 181 2.50 -18.73 4.30
C ASP A 181 1.00 -18.40 4.40
N PRO A 182 0.22 -18.73 3.35
CA PRO A 182 -1.23 -18.46 3.31
C PRO A 182 -2.07 -19.29 4.30
N SER A 183 -1.48 -20.23 5.01
CA SER A 183 -2.20 -21.08 6.00
C SER A 183 -2.62 -20.30 7.25
N THR A 184 -2.05 -19.11 7.47
CA THR A 184 -2.38 -18.27 8.61
C THR A 184 -3.75 -17.60 8.45
N ASP A 185 -4.50 -17.55 9.55
CA ASP A 185 -5.84 -16.97 9.62
C ASP A 185 -5.79 -15.43 9.45
N ALA A 186 -6.34 -14.94 8.34
CA ALA A 186 -6.35 -13.51 8.01
C ALA A 186 -7.17 -12.68 9.01
N GLU A 187 -8.30 -13.20 9.47
CA GLU A 187 -9.19 -12.53 10.41
C GLU A 187 -8.47 -12.27 11.74
N ARG A 188 -7.85 -13.32 12.29
CA ARG A 188 -7.08 -13.21 13.54
C ARG A 188 -5.88 -12.28 13.42
N LEU A 189 -5.22 -12.27 12.27
CA LEU A 189 -4.10 -11.35 12.03
C LEU A 189 -4.58 -9.90 11.93
N ALA A 190 -5.71 -9.66 11.27
CA ALA A 190 -6.31 -8.33 11.18
C ALA A 190 -6.78 -7.82 12.55
N ASP A 191 -7.41 -8.70 13.35
CA ASP A 191 -7.78 -8.41 14.74
C ASP A 191 -6.53 -8.01 15.56
N ALA A 192 -5.45 -8.77 15.46
CA ALA A 192 -4.20 -8.49 16.16
C ALA A 192 -3.59 -7.14 15.73
N CYS A 193 -3.62 -6.83 14.43
CA CYS A 193 -3.16 -5.53 13.94
C CYS A 193 -4.02 -4.38 14.48
N ALA A 194 -5.35 -4.51 14.46
CA ALA A 194 -6.26 -3.48 14.95
C ALA A 194 -6.06 -3.24 16.45
N HIS A 195 -6.06 -4.29 17.26
CA HIS A 195 -5.81 -4.19 18.70
C HIS A 195 -4.45 -3.58 19.01
N SER A 196 -3.39 -3.96 18.29
CA SER A 196 -2.05 -3.44 18.53
C SER A 196 -1.96 -1.93 18.31
N LEU A 197 -2.68 -1.37 17.31
CA LEU A 197 -2.72 0.08 17.11
C LEU A 197 -3.47 0.78 18.22
N LEU A 198 -4.68 0.31 18.55
CA LEU A 198 -5.50 0.93 19.60
C LEU A 198 -4.79 0.91 20.95
N ASP A 199 -4.11 -0.22 21.27
CA ASP A 199 -3.33 -0.36 22.49
C ASP A 199 -2.12 0.57 22.52
N ALA A 200 -1.42 0.72 21.38
CA ALA A 200 -0.25 1.56 21.27
C ALA A 200 -0.65 3.05 21.45
N ILE A 201 -1.71 3.51 20.76
CA ILE A 201 -2.20 4.89 20.89
C ILE A 201 -2.64 5.19 22.32
N ALA A 202 -3.43 4.31 22.95
CA ALA A 202 -3.91 4.51 24.32
C ALA A 202 -2.80 4.63 25.38
N ARG A 203 -1.57 4.23 25.04
CA ARG A 203 -0.40 4.27 25.92
C ARG A 203 0.58 5.40 25.62
N VAL A 204 0.26 6.26 24.65
CA VAL A 204 1.11 7.42 24.33
C VAL A 204 1.12 8.38 25.51
N PRO A 205 2.30 8.78 26.03
CA PRO A 205 2.36 9.80 27.07
C PRO A 205 1.70 11.10 26.61
N GLY A 206 0.85 11.68 27.47
CA GLY A 206 0.14 12.92 27.17
C GLY A 206 -1.09 12.77 26.27
N ILE A 207 -1.50 11.52 25.96
CA ILE A 207 -2.76 11.30 25.24
C ILE A 207 -3.94 11.73 26.13
N PRO A 208 -4.91 12.52 25.63
CA PRO A 208 -6.09 12.90 26.39
C PRO A 208 -6.92 11.68 26.83
N ASP A 209 -7.45 11.74 28.05
CA ASP A 209 -8.26 10.63 28.63
C ASP A 209 -9.45 10.27 27.75
N GLU A 210 -10.06 11.25 27.07
CA GLU A 210 -11.19 11.03 26.15
C GLU A 210 -10.76 10.16 24.98
N LEU A 211 -9.56 10.40 24.41
CA LEU A 211 -9.02 9.60 23.31
C LEU A 211 -8.60 8.20 23.79
N ALA A 212 -7.95 8.11 24.94
CA ALA A 212 -7.60 6.84 25.55
C ALA A 212 -8.86 5.99 25.82
N HIS A 213 -9.93 6.60 26.29
CA HIS A 213 -11.22 5.95 26.50
C HIS A 213 -11.86 5.51 25.18
N LEU A 214 -11.85 6.36 24.15
CA LEU A 214 -12.34 6.02 22.80
C LEU A 214 -11.59 4.79 22.25
N MET A 215 -10.27 4.75 22.37
CA MET A 215 -9.46 3.61 21.94
C MET A 215 -9.84 2.32 22.71
N ALA A 216 -10.12 2.45 24.02
CA ALA A 216 -10.51 1.30 24.83
C ALA A 216 -11.92 0.77 24.50
N THR A 217 -12.88 1.65 24.23
CA THR A 217 -14.28 1.29 23.93
C THR A 217 -14.50 0.85 22.49
N SER A 218 -13.65 1.27 21.55
CA SER A 218 -13.71 0.83 20.15
C SER A 218 -13.33 -0.65 19.95
N ARG A 219 -12.97 -1.36 21.02
CA ARG A 219 -12.59 -2.78 20.99
C ARG A 219 -13.76 -3.73 21.20
N LEU A 220 -14.93 -3.19 21.58
CA LEU A 220 -16.16 -3.95 21.84
C LEU A 220 -17.09 -3.94 20.64
#